data_94299053a2ce85280246f508b07d1680
#
_entry.id   94299053a2ce85280246f508b07d1680
#
_cell.length_a   1.000
_cell.length_b   1.000
_cell.length_c   1.000
_cell.angle_alpha   90.00
_cell.angle_beta   90.00
_cell.angle_gamma   90.00
#
_symmetry.space_group_name_H-M   'P 1'
#
loop_
_entity.id
_entity.type
_entity.pdbx_description
1 polymer ?
#
loop_
_entity_poly.entity_id
_entity_poly.type
_entity_poly.pdbx_seq_one_letter_code
_entity_poly.pdbx_strand_id
1 'polypeptide(L)'
;GLTIGNTLRRVLLTKLEGTAITAVRIKGVNNEFATIPGVREDVLEILLNLKQIKFKGLIETPFFISIEIKGPQVITAAQIELPEMISLLDPTHYIATVSEQMEVTLELKIESDAGYRVIDKNFQHGSDNFLNIDSLFTPVKNVNYEIKDSYKVDEKITEILDLEITTDGSLTPSDALNKSTQFLQTLFGSLIIDESKANAVPIPEMETELDILIEELQLSVRAYNCLKRVNIRTIADLVQYSVKELKEIKNFGQKSANEVVEKLADRFDISLN
;
A
#
# COMPACT_ATOMS: atom_id res chain seq x y z
N GLY A 1 30.37 -7.61 9.51
CA GLY A 1 29.36 -7.95 10.55
C GLY A 1 28.43 -6.79 10.81
N LEU A 2 28.92 -5.65 11.26
CA LEU A 2 28.11 -4.51 11.71
C LEU A 2 27.12 -4.01 10.65
N THR A 3 27.58 -3.79 9.43
CA THR A 3 26.76 -3.30 8.32
C THR A 3 25.61 -4.26 8.02
N ILE A 4 25.90 -5.56 7.93
CA ILE A 4 24.89 -6.59 7.63
C ILE A 4 23.93 -6.74 8.80
N GLY A 5 24.43 -6.84 10.04
CA GLY A 5 23.61 -7.01 11.23
C GLY A 5 22.61 -5.85 11.44
N ASN A 6 23.09 -4.61 11.32
CA ASN A 6 22.23 -3.44 11.46
C ASN A 6 21.21 -3.32 10.34
N THR A 7 21.61 -3.61 9.10
CA THR A 7 20.69 -3.57 7.95
C THR A 7 19.59 -4.63 8.07
N LEU A 8 19.96 -5.88 8.41
CA LEU A 8 19.00 -6.95 8.63
C LEU A 8 18.04 -6.62 9.79
N ARG A 9 18.58 -6.16 10.92
CA ARG A 9 17.75 -5.73 12.07
C ARG A 9 16.71 -4.71 11.65
N ARG A 10 17.12 -3.69 10.90
CA ARG A 10 16.24 -2.62 10.46
C ARG A 10 15.12 -3.14 9.55
N VAL A 11 15.46 -3.98 8.58
CA VAL A 11 14.49 -4.56 7.64
C VAL A 11 13.53 -5.51 8.38
N LEU A 12 14.03 -6.38 9.25
CA LEU A 12 13.23 -7.30 10.06
C LEU A 12 12.18 -6.58 10.90
N LEU A 13 12.52 -5.43 11.49
CA LEU A 13 11.61 -4.67 12.36
C LEU A 13 10.65 -3.74 11.61
N THR A 14 10.89 -3.41 10.32
CA THR A 14 10.12 -2.34 9.67
C THR A 14 9.51 -2.70 8.31
N LYS A 15 9.98 -3.74 7.65
CA LYS A 15 9.62 -4.04 6.26
C LYS A 15 8.87 -5.35 6.05
N LEU A 16 8.77 -6.17 7.09
CA LEU A 16 7.99 -7.39 7.04
C LEU A 16 6.51 -7.08 7.20
N GLU A 17 5.73 -7.69 6.35
CA GLU A 17 4.28 -7.53 6.33
C GLU A 17 3.61 -8.53 7.28
N GLY A 18 2.49 -8.12 7.84
CA GLY A 18 1.60 -8.93 8.65
C GLY A 18 0.16 -8.46 8.51
N THR A 19 -0.75 -9.20 9.11
CA THR A 19 -2.19 -8.94 9.07
C THR A 19 -2.68 -8.50 10.44
N ALA A 20 -3.53 -7.47 10.49
CA ALA A 20 -4.08 -6.93 11.73
C ALA A 20 -5.50 -6.36 11.53
N ILE A 21 -6.22 -6.21 12.62
CA ILE A 21 -7.49 -5.48 12.66
C ILE A 21 -7.17 -3.99 12.71
N THR A 22 -7.70 -3.22 11.77
CA THR A 22 -7.43 -1.78 11.62
C THR A 22 -8.59 -0.91 12.06
N ALA A 23 -9.81 -1.44 12.02
CA ALA A 23 -10.98 -0.73 12.49
C ALA A 23 -12.08 -1.70 12.94
N VAL A 24 -12.96 -1.23 13.80
CA VAL A 24 -14.17 -1.95 14.22
C VAL A 24 -15.37 -1.03 14.24
N ARG A 25 -16.51 -1.57 13.85
CA ARG A 25 -17.82 -0.94 14.05
C ARG A 25 -18.64 -1.78 15.00
N ILE A 26 -19.12 -1.15 16.06
CA ILE A 26 -20.00 -1.78 17.06
C ILE A 26 -21.38 -1.13 16.92
N LYS A 27 -22.41 -1.94 16.70
CA LYS A 27 -23.77 -1.41 16.50
C LYS A 27 -24.23 -0.61 17.71
N GLY A 28 -24.61 0.66 17.49
CA GLY A 28 -25.07 1.57 18.53
C GLY A 28 -23.97 2.32 19.30
N VAL A 29 -22.69 2.17 18.90
CA VAL A 29 -21.54 2.86 19.50
C VAL A 29 -20.96 3.85 18.51
N ASN A 30 -20.72 5.09 18.95
CA ASN A 30 -20.17 6.17 18.11
C ASN A 30 -18.82 6.71 18.60
N ASN A 31 -18.34 6.28 19.77
CA ASN A 31 -17.04 6.71 20.28
C ASN A 31 -16.36 5.61 21.10
N GLU A 32 -15.06 5.71 21.25
CA GLU A 32 -14.21 4.73 21.94
C GLU A 32 -14.35 4.73 23.47
N PHE A 33 -14.92 5.77 24.06
CA PHE A 33 -15.14 5.88 25.52
C PHE A 33 -16.56 5.49 25.94
N ALA A 34 -17.35 4.94 25.02
CA ALA A 34 -18.71 4.51 25.33
C ALA A 34 -18.70 3.18 26.09
N THR A 35 -19.80 2.93 26.81
CA THR A 35 -20.12 1.62 27.39
C THR A 35 -21.24 0.97 26.59
N ILE A 36 -21.23 -0.35 26.50
CA ILE A 36 -22.27 -1.13 25.84
C ILE A 36 -23.12 -1.76 26.94
N PRO A 37 -24.42 -1.40 27.05
CA PRO A 37 -25.30 -2.03 28.05
C PRO A 37 -25.26 -3.56 27.91
N GLY A 38 -25.13 -4.29 29.02
CA GLY A 38 -25.06 -5.75 29.02
C GLY A 38 -23.74 -6.38 28.59
N VAL A 39 -22.73 -5.59 28.20
CA VAL A 39 -21.34 -6.03 28.01
C VAL A 39 -20.51 -5.54 29.19
N ARG A 40 -19.63 -6.42 29.67
CA ARG A 40 -18.81 -6.16 30.87
C ARG A 40 -17.73 -5.13 30.62
N GLU A 41 -17.09 -5.20 29.44
CA GLU A 41 -15.97 -4.35 29.01
C GLU A 41 -16.49 -3.05 28.40
N ASP A 42 -15.76 -1.97 28.57
CA ASP A 42 -15.97 -0.76 27.79
C ASP A 42 -15.42 -0.91 26.36
N VAL A 43 -15.80 0.01 25.49
CA VAL A 43 -15.39 -0.03 24.08
C VAL A 43 -13.88 0.04 23.95
N LEU A 44 -13.19 0.85 24.74
CA LEU A 44 -11.74 0.98 24.69
C LEU A 44 -11.05 -0.35 25.05
N GLU A 45 -11.54 -1.07 26.04
CA GLU A 45 -11.02 -2.38 26.43
C GLU A 45 -11.22 -3.41 25.31
N ILE A 46 -12.38 -3.38 24.66
CA ILE A 46 -12.64 -4.22 23.48
C ILE A 46 -11.64 -3.90 22.34
N LEU A 47 -11.39 -2.61 22.07
CA LEU A 47 -10.42 -2.19 21.03
C LEU A 47 -9.00 -2.69 21.37
N LEU A 48 -8.60 -2.61 22.64
CA LEU A 48 -7.29 -3.10 23.09
C LEU A 48 -7.16 -4.62 22.96
N ASN A 49 -8.22 -5.37 23.26
CA ASN A 49 -8.26 -6.81 23.09
C ASN A 49 -8.21 -7.20 21.59
N LEU A 50 -8.96 -6.53 20.74
CA LEU A 50 -8.93 -6.73 19.28
C LEU A 50 -7.55 -6.44 18.68
N LYS A 51 -6.87 -5.38 19.14
CA LYS A 51 -5.50 -5.02 18.72
C LYS A 51 -4.48 -6.14 18.98
N GLN A 52 -4.68 -6.95 20.01
CA GLN A 52 -3.76 -8.01 20.40
C GLN A 52 -3.92 -9.30 19.58
N ILE A 53 -5.03 -9.44 18.85
CA ILE A 53 -5.27 -10.60 17.99
C ILE A 53 -4.21 -10.65 16.90
N LYS A 54 -3.59 -11.83 16.72
CA LYS A 54 -2.56 -12.06 15.71
C LYS A 54 -3.05 -13.07 14.69
N PHE A 55 -2.74 -12.76 13.44
CA PHE A 55 -3.11 -13.57 12.27
C PHE A 55 -1.87 -14.16 11.62
N LYS A 56 -2.01 -15.34 11.05
CA LYS A 56 -1.03 -15.97 10.18
C LYS A 56 -1.55 -15.92 8.75
N GLY A 57 -0.73 -15.47 7.81
CA GLY A 57 -1.10 -15.26 6.40
C GLY A 57 -1.21 -13.78 6.06
N LEU A 58 -1.29 -13.48 4.77
CA LEU A 58 -1.40 -12.13 4.21
C LEU A 58 -2.60 -12.07 3.28
N ILE A 59 -3.17 -10.89 3.14
CA ILE A 59 -4.29 -10.57 2.24
C ILE A 59 -3.89 -9.41 1.32
N GLU A 60 -4.30 -9.47 0.08
CA GLU A 60 -4.00 -8.42 -0.91
C GLU A 60 -4.96 -7.23 -0.80
N THR A 61 -6.21 -7.49 -0.42
CA THR A 61 -7.24 -6.45 -0.30
C THR A 61 -7.87 -6.46 1.09
N PRO A 62 -8.17 -5.28 1.66
CA PRO A 62 -8.90 -5.18 2.92
C PRO A 62 -10.24 -5.90 2.85
N PHE A 63 -10.63 -6.60 3.90
CA PHE A 63 -11.95 -7.21 3.97
C PHE A 63 -12.64 -6.94 5.31
N PHE A 64 -13.97 -7.09 5.30
CA PHE A 64 -14.83 -6.83 6.44
C PHE A 64 -15.49 -8.12 6.89
N ILE A 65 -15.55 -8.35 8.20
CA ILE A 65 -16.22 -9.49 8.82
C ILE A 65 -17.24 -8.97 9.80
N SER A 66 -18.46 -9.49 9.75
CA SER A 66 -19.49 -9.25 10.76
C SER A 66 -19.63 -10.45 11.68
N ILE A 67 -19.62 -10.19 12.98
CA ILE A 67 -19.82 -11.17 14.03
C ILE A 67 -21.08 -10.80 14.80
N GLU A 68 -22.07 -11.69 14.80
CA GLU A 68 -23.31 -11.54 15.55
C GLU A 68 -23.28 -12.45 16.79
N ILE A 69 -23.38 -11.86 17.95
CA ILE A 69 -23.22 -12.53 19.23
C ILE A 69 -24.52 -12.41 20.03
N LYS A 70 -25.04 -13.56 20.44
CA LYS A 70 -26.22 -13.63 21.32
C LYS A 70 -25.79 -14.01 22.72
N GLY A 71 -25.92 -13.07 23.66
CA GLY A 71 -25.59 -13.31 25.07
C GLY A 71 -26.58 -14.20 25.80
N PRO A 72 -26.25 -14.66 27.03
CA PRO A 72 -24.97 -14.43 27.71
C PRO A 72 -23.87 -15.38 27.22
N GLN A 73 -22.71 -14.86 26.85
CA GLN A 73 -21.52 -15.65 26.51
C GLN A 73 -20.22 -14.83 26.49
N VAL A 74 -19.09 -15.55 26.54
CA VAL A 74 -17.76 -14.95 26.34
C VAL A 74 -17.46 -14.90 24.84
N ILE A 75 -17.00 -13.76 24.40
CA ILE A 75 -16.55 -13.52 23.03
C ILE A 75 -15.06 -13.80 22.97
N THR A 76 -14.66 -14.69 22.06
CA THR A 76 -13.27 -15.02 21.78
C THR A 76 -12.96 -14.87 20.31
N ALA A 77 -11.69 -14.86 19.95
CA ALA A 77 -11.26 -14.76 18.55
C ALA A 77 -11.79 -15.93 17.69
N ALA A 78 -12.11 -17.09 18.26
CA ALA A 78 -12.67 -18.23 17.54
C ALA A 78 -13.98 -17.94 16.80
N GLN A 79 -14.70 -16.88 17.18
CA GLN A 79 -15.95 -16.47 16.52
C GLN A 79 -15.73 -15.64 15.26
N ILE A 80 -14.48 -15.28 14.97
CA ILE A 80 -14.11 -14.56 13.74
C ILE A 80 -14.00 -15.59 12.60
N GLU A 81 -14.96 -15.57 11.69
CA GLU A 81 -14.93 -16.43 10.49
C GLU A 81 -13.95 -15.86 9.45
N LEU A 82 -12.79 -16.48 9.33
CA LEU A 82 -11.73 -16.03 8.45
C LEU A 82 -11.75 -16.75 7.09
N PRO A 83 -11.34 -16.10 5.99
CA PRO A 83 -11.09 -16.77 4.73
C PRO A 83 -9.90 -17.74 4.85
N GLU A 84 -9.84 -18.77 3.98
CA GLU A 84 -8.82 -19.84 4.01
C GLU A 84 -7.37 -19.31 3.95
N MET A 85 -7.16 -18.11 3.40
CA MET A 85 -5.83 -17.50 3.23
C MET A 85 -5.18 -17.06 4.54
N ILE A 86 -5.96 -16.84 5.60
CA ILE A 86 -5.47 -16.39 6.91
C ILE A 86 -6.06 -17.25 8.03
N SER A 87 -5.32 -17.37 9.10
CA SER A 87 -5.75 -18.11 10.30
C SER A 87 -5.39 -17.37 11.58
N LEU A 88 -6.13 -17.61 12.64
CA LEU A 88 -5.81 -17.09 13.98
C LEU A 88 -4.63 -17.84 14.57
N LEU A 89 -3.74 -17.12 15.23
CA LEU A 89 -2.68 -17.71 16.05
C LEU A 89 -3.24 -18.30 17.33
N ASP A 90 -4.10 -17.55 18.01
CA ASP A 90 -4.76 -17.93 19.24
C ASP A 90 -6.29 -17.74 19.12
N PRO A 91 -7.04 -18.81 18.80
CA PRO A 91 -8.49 -18.76 18.75
C PRO A 91 -9.14 -18.51 20.11
N THR A 92 -8.43 -18.79 21.21
CA THR A 92 -8.95 -18.63 22.58
C THR A 92 -8.79 -17.21 23.12
N HIS A 93 -8.17 -16.31 22.34
CA HIS A 93 -7.94 -14.93 22.75
C HIS A 93 -9.26 -14.24 23.10
N TYR A 94 -9.29 -13.67 24.30
CA TYR A 94 -10.47 -13.03 24.88
C TYR A 94 -10.74 -11.67 24.25
N ILE A 95 -12.00 -11.39 23.93
CA ILE A 95 -12.42 -10.09 23.38
C ILE A 95 -13.30 -9.34 24.37
N ALA A 96 -14.43 -9.94 24.77
CA ALA A 96 -15.40 -9.34 25.69
C ALA A 96 -16.33 -10.38 26.28
N THR A 97 -17.16 -9.98 27.26
CA THR A 97 -18.22 -10.82 27.85
C THR A 97 -19.57 -10.14 27.75
N VAL A 98 -20.51 -10.77 27.07
CA VAL A 98 -21.92 -10.38 27.08
C VAL A 98 -22.58 -11.03 28.29
N SER A 99 -23.09 -10.25 29.26
CA SER A 99 -23.66 -10.71 30.50
C SER A 99 -25.18 -10.91 30.46
N GLU A 100 -25.86 -10.24 29.53
CA GLU A 100 -27.30 -10.21 29.39
C GLU A 100 -27.79 -10.90 28.13
N GLN A 101 -29.08 -11.21 28.06
CA GLN A 101 -29.74 -11.72 26.86
C GLN A 101 -29.91 -10.57 25.83
N MET A 102 -28.85 -10.28 25.12
CA MET A 102 -28.82 -9.26 24.09
C MET A 102 -28.03 -9.72 22.88
N GLU A 103 -28.20 -9.01 21.77
CA GLU A 103 -27.45 -9.23 20.55
C GLU A 103 -26.44 -8.09 20.36
N VAL A 104 -25.17 -8.46 20.21
CA VAL A 104 -24.07 -7.54 19.92
C VAL A 104 -23.54 -7.85 18.53
N THR A 105 -23.47 -6.84 17.66
CA THR A 105 -22.90 -6.96 16.31
C THR A 105 -21.59 -6.19 16.27
N LEU A 106 -20.52 -6.89 15.91
CA LEU A 106 -19.18 -6.32 15.67
C LEU A 106 -18.85 -6.49 14.19
N GLU A 107 -18.45 -5.42 13.52
CA GLU A 107 -17.89 -5.48 12.18
C GLU A 107 -16.41 -5.11 12.24
N LEU A 108 -15.55 -6.03 11.86
CA LEU A 108 -14.10 -5.89 11.89
C LEU A 108 -13.57 -5.61 10.48
N LYS A 109 -12.68 -4.64 10.36
CA LYS A 109 -11.89 -4.40 9.16
C LYS A 109 -10.50 -5.00 9.37
N ILE A 110 -10.08 -5.91 8.48
CA ILE A 110 -8.80 -6.60 8.54
C ILE A 110 -8.00 -6.21 7.30
N GLU A 111 -6.72 -5.88 7.51
CA GLU A 111 -5.79 -5.45 6.47
C GLU A 111 -4.41 -6.06 6.69
N SER A 112 -3.64 -6.18 5.61
CA SER A 112 -2.21 -6.49 5.67
C SER A 112 -1.39 -5.27 5.27
N ASP A 113 -0.33 -5.00 6.03
CA ASP A 113 0.60 -3.90 5.79
C ASP A 113 1.94 -4.19 6.49
N ALA A 114 2.90 -3.29 6.39
CA ALA A 114 4.18 -3.37 7.08
C ALA A 114 4.30 -2.31 8.19
N GLY A 115 4.98 -2.67 9.27
CA GLY A 115 5.33 -1.72 10.34
C GLY A 115 4.19 -1.43 11.31
N TYR A 116 4.09 -0.18 11.77
CA TYR A 116 3.09 0.30 12.72
C TYR A 116 2.30 1.47 12.14
N ARG A 117 0.98 1.34 12.11
CA ARG A 117 0.07 2.39 11.64
C ARG A 117 -0.63 3.03 12.82
N VAL A 118 -0.33 4.31 13.03
CA VAL A 118 -1.01 5.16 14.04
C VAL A 118 -2.29 5.71 13.44
N ILE A 119 -3.33 5.82 14.25
CA ILE A 119 -4.58 6.49 13.86
C ILE A 119 -4.29 7.96 13.54
N ASP A 120 -4.59 8.39 12.32
CA ASP A 120 -4.61 9.82 12.00
C ASP A 120 -5.87 10.45 12.59
N LYS A 121 -5.67 11.32 13.58
CA LYS A 121 -6.78 12.02 14.28
C LYS A 121 -7.65 12.87 13.36
N ASN A 122 -7.15 13.24 12.20
CA ASN A 122 -7.90 13.97 11.18
C ASN A 122 -8.85 13.08 10.37
N PHE A 123 -8.68 11.75 10.42
CA PHE A 123 -9.52 10.76 9.76
C PHE A 123 -10.53 10.08 10.70
N GLN A 124 -10.76 10.60 11.90
CA GLN A 124 -11.63 10.00 12.92
C GLN A 124 -13.12 9.91 12.54
N HIS A 125 -13.54 10.55 11.46
CA HIS A 125 -14.92 10.51 10.98
C HIS A 125 -14.97 10.18 9.49
N GLY A 126 -14.55 8.96 9.14
CA GLY A 126 -15.04 8.36 7.90
C GLY A 126 -16.56 8.23 7.99
N SER A 127 -17.25 8.37 6.87
CA SER A 127 -18.73 8.35 6.73
C SER A 127 -19.43 7.10 7.31
N ASP A 128 -18.68 6.12 7.87
CA ASP A 128 -19.15 4.77 8.14
C ASP A 128 -19.14 4.35 9.61
N ASN A 129 -18.96 5.27 10.58
CA ASN A 129 -18.96 5.00 12.03
C ASN A 129 -17.99 3.90 12.48
N PHE A 130 -16.88 3.66 11.78
CA PHE A 130 -15.82 2.78 12.20
C PHE A 130 -14.91 3.46 13.22
N LEU A 131 -14.61 2.77 14.31
CA LEU A 131 -13.60 3.14 15.28
C LEU A 131 -12.27 2.57 14.81
N ASN A 132 -11.30 3.43 14.51
CA ASN A 132 -9.98 3.02 14.06
C ASN A 132 -9.14 2.49 15.24
N ILE A 133 -8.29 1.52 14.96
CA ILE A 133 -7.38 0.89 15.92
C ILE A 133 -5.94 1.10 15.43
N ASP A 134 -5.06 1.57 16.32
CA ASP A 134 -3.62 1.56 16.06
C ASP A 134 -3.17 0.13 15.80
N SER A 135 -2.62 -0.15 14.63
CA SER A 135 -2.35 -1.51 14.20
C SER A 135 -0.86 -1.79 14.07
N LEU A 136 -0.42 -2.90 14.66
CA LEU A 136 0.94 -3.41 14.55
C LEU A 136 0.95 -4.62 13.63
N PHE A 137 1.49 -4.42 12.44
CA PHE A 137 1.57 -5.44 11.39
C PHE A 137 2.85 -6.26 11.46
N THR A 138 3.90 -5.73 12.10
CA THR A 138 5.21 -6.39 12.14
C THR A 138 5.16 -7.71 12.88
N PRO A 139 5.54 -8.84 12.22
CA PRO A 139 5.58 -10.16 12.86
C PRO A 139 6.79 -10.36 13.78
N VAL A 140 7.78 -9.48 13.72
CA VAL A 140 9.01 -9.56 14.50
C VAL A 140 8.91 -8.64 15.71
N LYS A 141 9.05 -9.21 16.91
CA LYS A 141 9.01 -8.50 18.19
C LYS A 141 10.35 -7.90 18.57
N ASN A 142 11.42 -8.68 18.40
CA ASN A 142 12.77 -8.25 18.80
C ASN A 142 13.84 -8.86 17.88
N VAL A 143 14.90 -8.09 17.67
CA VAL A 143 16.09 -8.53 16.93
C VAL A 143 17.32 -8.03 17.65
N ASN A 144 18.16 -8.96 18.11
CA ASN A 144 19.48 -8.68 18.65
C ASN A 144 20.56 -9.29 17.73
N TYR A 145 21.73 -8.68 17.70
CA TYR A 145 22.87 -9.28 17.03
C TYR A 145 24.17 -8.98 17.77
N GLU A 146 25.09 -9.94 17.70
CA GLU A 146 26.44 -9.84 18.21
C GLU A 146 27.44 -10.16 17.10
N ILE A 147 28.59 -9.52 17.16
CA ILE A 147 29.70 -9.76 16.23
C ILE A 147 30.85 -10.34 17.02
N LYS A 148 31.34 -11.49 16.59
CA LYS A 148 32.46 -12.20 17.20
C LYS A 148 33.55 -12.35 16.19
N ASP A 149 34.79 -12.04 16.59
CA ASP A 149 35.96 -12.31 15.77
C ASP A 149 36.28 -13.82 15.82
N SER A 150 36.40 -14.42 14.66
CA SER A 150 36.87 -15.80 14.54
C SER A 150 38.26 -15.83 13.92
N TYR A 151 39.22 -16.36 14.68
CA TYR A 151 40.58 -16.58 14.20
C TYR A 151 40.64 -17.95 13.53
N LYS A 152 40.71 -17.99 12.19
CA LYS A 152 41.05 -19.21 11.46
C LYS A 152 42.57 -19.34 11.35
N VAL A 153 43.03 -20.59 11.26
CA VAL A 153 44.43 -20.97 11.24
C VAL A 153 45.26 -20.32 10.12
N ASP A 154 44.59 -19.74 9.09
CA ASP A 154 45.22 -19.12 7.90
C ASP A 154 45.23 -17.57 7.95
N GLU A 155 45.41 -16.97 9.12
CA GLU A 155 45.65 -15.53 9.34
C GLU A 155 44.53 -14.56 8.84
N LYS A 156 43.40 -15.04 8.31
CA LYS A 156 42.26 -14.18 7.99
C LYS A 156 41.34 -14.09 9.17
N ILE A 157 41.25 -12.89 9.75
CA ILE A 157 40.20 -12.54 10.71
C ILE A 157 38.87 -12.57 9.97
N THR A 158 37.95 -13.46 10.37
CA THR A 158 36.60 -13.52 9.86
C THR A 158 35.63 -13.15 10.98
N GLU A 159 34.69 -12.29 10.68
CA GLU A 159 33.61 -11.94 11.62
C GLU A 159 32.49 -12.98 11.55
N ILE A 160 32.02 -13.41 12.70
CA ILE A 160 30.78 -14.20 12.84
C ILE A 160 29.69 -13.28 13.32
N LEU A 161 28.57 -13.26 12.60
CA LEU A 161 27.37 -12.54 12.98
C LEU A 161 26.37 -13.51 13.63
N ASP A 162 26.19 -13.39 14.94
CA ASP A 162 25.14 -14.08 15.68
C ASP A 162 23.90 -13.21 15.69
N LEU A 163 22.77 -13.74 15.18
CA LEU A 163 21.52 -13.01 15.04
C LEU A 163 20.42 -13.75 15.81
N GLU A 164 19.81 -13.06 16.79
CA GLU A 164 18.69 -13.55 17.57
C GLU A 164 17.40 -12.83 17.10
N ILE A 165 16.42 -13.60 16.63
CA ILE A 165 15.14 -13.08 16.12
C ILE A 165 14.00 -13.67 16.94
N THR A 166 13.21 -12.79 17.57
CA THR A 166 11.99 -13.18 18.30
C THR A 166 10.78 -12.70 17.50
N THR A 167 9.91 -13.65 17.12
CA THR A 167 8.66 -13.38 16.40
C THR A 167 7.44 -13.46 17.30
N ASP A 168 6.29 -13.04 16.80
CA ASP A 168 5.00 -13.20 17.49
C ASP A 168 4.35 -14.57 17.25
N GLY A 169 4.94 -15.41 16.37
CA GLY A 169 4.47 -16.73 15.98
C GLY A 169 3.73 -16.76 14.64
N SER A 170 3.37 -15.60 14.06
CA SER A 170 2.73 -15.54 12.74
C SER A 170 3.69 -15.93 11.62
N LEU A 171 4.99 -15.70 11.84
CA LEU A 171 6.08 -16.02 10.92
C LEU A 171 7.21 -16.72 11.69
N THR A 172 7.82 -17.74 11.09
CA THR A 172 9.01 -18.36 11.70
C THR A 172 10.23 -17.44 11.60
N PRO A 173 11.18 -17.47 12.57
CA PRO A 173 12.40 -16.67 12.49
C PRO A 173 13.21 -16.90 11.20
N SER A 174 13.25 -18.15 10.71
CA SER A 174 13.91 -18.50 9.45
C SER A 174 13.24 -17.85 8.25
N ASP A 175 11.91 -17.87 8.19
CA ASP A 175 11.16 -17.22 7.10
C ASP A 175 11.27 -15.70 7.18
N ALA A 176 11.29 -15.13 8.39
CA ALA A 176 11.52 -13.70 8.60
C ALA A 176 12.88 -13.28 8.04
N LEU A 177 13.92 -14.05 8.34
CA LEU A 177 15.27 -13.80 7.81
C LEU A 177 15.31 -13.93 6.27
N ASN A 178 14.71 -14.98 5.72
CA ASN A 178 14.65 -15.20 4.27
C ASN A 178 13.95 -14.06 3.55
N LYS A 179 12.76 -13.65 4.01
CA LYS A 179 12.01 -12.53 3.43
C LYS A 179 12.80 -11.23 3.52
N SER A 180 13.46 -10.96 4.64
CA SER A 180 14.30 -9.77 4.82
C SER A 180 15.49 -9.76 3.88
N THR A 181 16.12 -10.92 3.67
CA THR A 181 17.26 -11.06 2.75
C THR A 181 16.81 -10.87 1.30
N GLN A 182 15.68 -11.43 0.91
CA GLN A 182 15.09 -11.23 -0.42
C GLN A 182 14.73 -9.75 -0.67
N PHE A 183 14.15 -9.08 0.32
CA PHE A 183 13.88 -7.64 0.26
C PHE A 183 15.17 -6.84 0.00
N LEU A 184 16.24 -7.12 0.76
CA LEU A 184 17.52 -6.46 0.58
C LEU A 184 18.16 -6.79 -0.78
N GLN A 185 18.05 -8.03 -1.24
CA GLN A 185 18.56 -8.45 -2.56
C GLN A 185 17.84 -7.66 -3.68
N THR A 186 16.54 -7.53 -3.61
CA THR A 186 15.74 -6.73 -4.57
C THR A 186 16.14 -5.26 -4.50
N LEU A 187 16.26 -4.70 -3.28
CA LEU A 187 16.63 -3.30 -3.08
C LEU A 187 18.04 -3.00 -3.62
N PHE A 188 19.04 -3.83 -3.32
CA PHE A 188 20.40 -3.64 -3.83
C PHE A 188 20.51 -4.02 -5.30
N GLY A 189 19.72 -5.00 -5.77
CA GLY A 189 19.67 -5.39 -7.17
C GLY A 189 19.25 -4.24 -8.08
N SER A 190 18.32 -3.40 -7.63
CA SER A 190 17.90 -2.21 -8.36
C SER A 190 18.98 -1.11 -8.49
N LEU A 191 20.01 -1.16 -7.64
CA LEU A 191 21.15 -0.22 -7.69
C LEU A 191 22.29 -0.72 -8.58
N ILE A 192 22.24 -1.98 -9.05
CA ILE A 192 23.25 -2.51 -9.98
C ILE A 192 22.99 -1.90 -11.36
N ILE A 193 23.89 -1.05 -11.79
CA ILE A 193 23.89 -0.51 -13.14
C ILE A 193 24.43 -1.60 -14.06
N ASP A 194 23.55 -2.25 -14.80
CA ASP A 194 23.91 -3.23 -15.82
C ASP A 194 24.41 -2.47 -17.03
N GLU A 195 25.74 -2.39 -17.23
CA GLU A 195 26.34 -1.68 -18.36
C GLU A 195 25.89 -2.27 -19.72
N SER A 196 25.44 -3.51 -19.75
CA SER A 196 24.81 -4.10 -20.94
C SER A 196 23.40 -3.54 -21.22
N LYS A 197 22.73 -3.01 -20.18
CA LYS A 197 21.47 -2.26 -20.26
C LYS A 197 21.69 -0.75 -20.29
N ALA A 198 22.89 -0.25 -20.00
CA ALA A 198 23.22 1.17 -20.16
C ALA A 198 23.26 1.61 -21.63
N ASN A 199 23.35 0.67 -22.58
CA ASN A 199 23.08 0.90 -24.01
C ASN A 199 21.61 0.72 -24.39
N ALA A 200 20.79 0.25 -23.47
CA ALA A 200 19.36 0.37 -23.43
C ALA A 200 19.04 1.07 -22.09
N VAL A 201 19.47 2.33 -21.97
CA VAL A 201 18.69 3.26 -21.16
C VAL A 201 17.28 3.04 -21.69
N PRO A 202 16.30 2.58 -20.90
CA PRO A 202 14.96 3.04 -21.14
C PRO A 202 15.15 4.54 -20.94
N ILE A 203 15.32 5.28 -22.00
CA ILE A 203 14.87 6.65 -22.07
C ILE A 203 13.56 6.54 -21.32
N PRO A 204 13.38 7.22 -20.13
CA PRO A 204 12.05 7.32 -19.52
C PRO A 204 11.22 7.62 -20.73
N GLU A 205 10.21 6.75 -21.04
CA GLU A 205 9.40 6.95 -22.26
C GLU A 205 9.23 8.45 -22.26
N MET A 206 9.98 9.12 -23.13
CA MET A 206 9.87 10.55 -23.29
C MET A 206 8.40 10.62 -23.48
N GLU A 207 7.71 11.31 -22.57
CA GLU A 207 6.39 11.82 -22.89
C GLU A 207 6.58 12.22 -24.32
N THR A 208 6.16 11.31 -25.21
CA THR A 208 6.54 11.38 -26.64
C THR A 208 6.16 12.80 -26.96
N GLU A 209 7.01 13.57 -27.65
CA GLU A 209 6.76 15.00 -27.98
C GLU A 209 5.31 15.19 -28.45
N LEU A 210 4.63 14.12 -28.64
CA LEU A 210 3.25 13.90 -29.03
C LEU A 210 2.24 13.97 -27.86
N ASP A 211 2.62 13.72 -26.59
CA ASP A 211 1.71 13.85 -25.43
C ASP A 211 1.63 15.29 -24.88
N ILE A 212 2.35 16.22 -25.54
CA ILE A 212 2.27 17.64 -25.25
C ILE A 212 0.89 18.16 -25.63
N LEU A 213 0.31 18.97 -24.75
CA LEU A 213 -1.01 19.56 -24.98
C LEU A 213 -0.95 20.55 -26.15
N ILE A 214 -2.01 20.60 -26.97
CA ILE A 214 -2.14 21.54 -28.10
C ILE A 214 -2.05 23.02 -27.66
N GLU A 215 -2.16 23.29 -26.34
CA GLU A 215 -1.96 24.64 -25.76
C GLU A 215 -0.54 25.16 -25.97
N GLU A 216 0.45 24.27 -25.98
CA GLU A 216 1.86 24.61 -26.23
C GLU A 216 2.13 25.10 -27.65
N LEU A 217 1.28 24.78 -28.63
CA LEU A 217 1.40 25.26 -29.99
C LEU A 217 1.09 26.75 -30.13
N GLN A 218 0.54 27.41 -29.10
CA GLN A 218 0.15 28.84 -29.14
C GLN A 218 -0.68 29.18 -30.38
N LEU A 219 -1.69 28.35 -30.63
CA LEU A 219 -2.63 28.57 -31.76
C LEU A 219 -3.57 29.74 -31.46
N SER A 220 -4.12 30.30 -32.53
CA SER A 220 -5.19 31.28 -32.34
C SER A 220 -6.38 30.68 -31.55
N VAL A 221 -7.07 31.52 -30.76
CA VAL A 221 -8.21 31.12 -29.94
C VAL A 221 -9.27 30.37 -30.75
N ARG A 222 -9.41 30.75 -32.04
CA ARG A 222 -10.36 30.11 -32.95
C ARG A 222 -9.90 28.70 -33.35
N ALA A 223 -8.65 28.49 -33.70
CA ALA A 223 -8.09 27.20 -34.06
C ALA A 223 -8.15 26.24 -32.84
N TYR A 224 -7.68 26.70 -31.69
CA TYR A 224 -7.74 25.94 -30.42
C TYR A 224 -9.13 25.48 -30.06
N ASN A 225 -10.14 26.35 -30.05
CA ASN A 225 -11.50 26.00 -29.72
C ASN A 225 -12.14 25.01 -30.72
N CYS A 226 -11.74 25.04 -31.97
CA CYS A 226 -12.24 24.07 -32.96
C CYS A 226 -11.66 22.68 -32.74
N LEU A 227 -10.35 22.57 -32.44
CA LEU A 227 -9.68 21.31 -32.14
C LEU A 227 -10.25 20.71 -30.86
N LYS A 228 -10.43 21.50 -29.81
CA LYS A 228 -11.02 21.05 -28.53
C LYS A 228 -12.46 20.51 -28.68
N ARG A 229 -13.26 21.04 -29.59
CA ARG A 229 -14.63 20.55 -29.85
C ARG A 229 -14.66 19.16 -30.48
N VAL A 230 -13.65 18.78 -31.21
CA VAL A 230 -13.51 17.42 -31.79
C VAL A 230 -12.64 16.51 -30.93
N ASN A 231 -12.43 16.92 -29.65
CA ASN A 231 -11.69 16.18 -28.62
C ASN A 231 -10.19 15.93 -28.92
N ILE A 232 -9.59 16.73 -29.80
CA ILE A 232 -8.15 16.75 -30.03
C ILE A 232 -7.53 17.61 -28.92
N ARG A 233 -6.73 17.00 -28.03
CA ARG A 233 -6.14 17.67 -26.87
C ARG A 233 -4.62 17.62 -26.83
N THR A 234 -4.02 16.62 -27.48
CA THR A 234 -2.58 16.42 -27.53
C THR A 234 -2.04 16.53 -28.95
N ILE A 235 -0.74 16.72 -29.09
CA ILE A 235 -0.07 16.69 -30.41
C ILE A 235 -0.20 15.29 -31.00
N ALA A 236 -0.19 14.22 -30.18
CA ALA A 236 -0.44 12.85 -30.62
C ALA A 236 -1.79 12.70 -31.32
N ASP A 237 -2.85 13.28 -30.74
CA ASP A 237 -4.17 13.27 -31.36
C ASP A 237 -4.17 14.03 -32.70
N LEU A 238 -3.45 15.16 -32.74
CA LEU A 238 -3.42 16.04 -33.87
C LEU A 238 -2.70 15.42 -35.08
N VAL A 239 -1.60 14.71 -34.86
CA VAL A 239 -0.81 14.04 -35.89
C VAL A 239 -1.57 12.86 -36.56
N GLN A 240 -2.60 12.33 -35.91
CA GLN A 240 -3.45 11.31 -36.53
C GLN A 240 -4.35 11.83 -37.64
N TYR A 241 -4.54 13.15 -37.73
CA TYR A 241 -5.38 13.78 -38.73
C TYR A 241 -4.54 14.30 -39.90
N SER A 242 -4.99 14.04 -41.14
CA SER A 242 -4.43 14.65 -42.33
C SER A 242 -4.87 16.12 -42.48
N VAL A 243 -4.12 16.90 -43.22
CA VAL A 243 -4.47 18.31 -43.50
C VAL A 243 -5.85 18.44 -44.17
N LYS A 244 -6.29 17.41 -44.90
CA LYS A 244 -7.64 17.38 -45.52
C LYS A 244 -8.72 17.20 -44.49
N GLU A 245 -8.55 16.28 -43.57
CA GLU A 245 -9.53 15.99 -42.48
C GLU A 245 -9.65 17.17 -41.52
N LEU A 246 -8.54 17.87 -41.21
CA LEU A 246 -8.59 19.09 -40.41
C LEU A 246 -9.42 20.20 -41.05
N LYS A 247 -9.41 20.30 -42.40
CA LYS A 247 -10.25 21.28 -43.13
C LYS A 247 -11.73 20.93 -43.15
N GLU A 248 -12.08 19.68 -42.97
CA GLU A 248 -13.47 19.20 -42.88
C GLU A 248 -14.12 19.48 -41.51
N ILE A 249 -13.32 19.82 -40.49
CA ILE A 249 -13.83 20.18 -39.18
C ILE A 249 -14.66 21.47 -39.28
N LYS A 250 -15.86 21.42 -38.75
CA LYS A 250 -16.82 22.55 -38.77
C LYS A 250 -16.21 23.82 -38.17
N ASN A 251 -16.15 24.90 -38.96
CA ASN A 251 -15.55 26.18 -38.63
C ASN A 251 -13.99 26.20 -38.58
N PHE A 252 -13.30 25.15 -39.04
CA PHE A 252 -11.85 25.10 -39.19
C PHE A 252 -11.47 25.37 -40.63
N GLY A 253 -11.09 26.61 -40.91
CA GLY A 253 -10.78 27.06 -42.28
C GLY A 253 -9.33 26.84 -42.69
N GLN A 254 -9.04 27.09 -44.00
CA GLN A 254 -7.71 26.93 -44.56
C GLN A 254 -6.61 27.69 -43.79
N LYS A 255 -6.91 28.89 -43.24
CA LYS A 255 -5.97 29.68 -42.47
C LYS A 255 -5.59 28.98 -41.15
N SER A 256 -6.56 28.37 -40.46
CA SER A 256 -6.32 27.64 -39.21
C SER A 256 -5.57 26.33 -39.46
N ALA A 257 -5.83 25.64 -40.57
CA ALA A 257 -5.07 24.47 -40.97
C ALA A 257 -3.60 24.78 -41.26
N ASN A 258 -3.34 25.85 -42.02
CA ASN A 258 -1.98 26.28 -42.30
C ASN A 258 -1.24 26.74 -41.02
N GLU A 259 -1.91 27.43 -40.10
CA GLU A 259 -1.35 27.84 -38.80
C GLU A 259 -0.90 26.61 -37.97
N VAL A 260 -1.70 25.56 -37.95
CA VAL A 260 -1.36 24.32 -37.25
C VAL A 260 -0.15 23.62 -37.87
N VAL A 261 -0.12 23.50 -39.20
CA VAL A 261 1.00 22.88 -39.92
C VAL A 261 2.29 23.64 -39.69
N GLU A 262 2.24 24.98 -39.80
CA GLU A 262 3.42 25.86 -39.62
C GLU A 262 3.95 25.75 -38.17
N LYS A 263 3.06 25.79 -37.17
CA LYS A 263 3.44 25.70 -35.75
C LYS A 263 3.98 24.33 -35.35
N LEU A 264 3.46 23.24 -35.95
CA LEU A 264 3.99 21.88 -35.73
C LEU A 264 5.38 21.73 -36.35
N ALA A 265 5.59 22.26 -37.56
CA ALA A 265 6.90 22.24 -38.22
C ALA A 265 7.93 23.09 -37.47
N ASP A 266 7.56 24.32 -37.06
CA ASP A 266 8.47 25.25 -36.39
C ASP A 266 8.91 24.82 -34.99
N ARG A 267 8.03 24.15 -34.22
CA ARG A 267 8.31 23.81 -32.82
C ARG A 267 8.71 22.37 -32.59
N PHE A 268 8.20 21.45 -33.38
CA PHE A 268 8.36 20.03 -33.19
C PHE A 268 8.94 19.28 -34.37
N ASP A 269 9.27 19.97 -35.45
CA ASP A 269 9.79 19.40 -36.70
C ASP A 269 8.88 18.28 -37.30
N ILE A 270 7.57 18.36 -37.01
CA ILE A 270 6.55 17.39 -37.43
C ILE A 270 5.79 17.93 -38.63
N SER A 271 5.74 17.18 -39.75
CA SER A 271 4.94 17.48 -40.92
C SER A 271 3.69 16.60 -40.97
N LEU A 272 2.49 17.20 -41.10
CA LEU A 272 1.25 16.49 -41.36
C LEU A 272 1.14 16.07 -42.82
N ASN A 273 0.72 14.85 -43.08
CA ASN A 273 0.49 14.28 -44.40
C ASN A 273 -0.80 14.79 -45.06
#